data_ddb6720b455d6f4fdedcd3d4eb612835
#
_entry.id   ddb6720b455d6f4fdedcd3d4eb612835
#
_cell.length_a   1.000
_cell.length_b   1.000
_cell.length_c   1.000
_cell.angle_alpha   90.00
_cell.angle_beta   90.00
_cell.angle_gamma   90.00
#
_symmetry.space_group_name_H-M   'P 1'
#
loop_
_entity.id
_entity.type
_entity.pdbx_description
1 polymer ?
#
loop_
_entity_poly.entity_id
_entity_poly.type
_entity_poly.pdbx_seq_one_letter_code
_entity_poly.pdbx_strand_id
1 'polypeptide(L)'
;YIKTLEHLGEEDIHLVCYNFMPVFDWTRTELARVRPDGSTVLAYSQKTIDSIDPMKMFDSISGDSNGFVLPGWEPERMARIKELFELYKDVDDEKLFANLKYFLEAIMPVCDKYDINMAIHPDDPAWSVFGLPRIIINLPNLQRMMSMVDNPHNGVTFCSGSYGTNPDNDLPGMIR
;
A
#
# COMPACT_ATOMS: atom_id res chain seq x y z
N TYR A 1 1.69 -7.80 -15.34
CA TYR A 1 2.64 -8.04 -14.25
C TYR A 1 3.59 -9.21 -14.54
N ILE A 2 3.07 -10.37 -15.03
CA ILE A 2 3.90 -11.53 -15.39
C ILE A 2 5.05 -11.14 -16.34
N LYS A 3 4.75 -10.47 -17.46
CA LYS A 3 5.80 -9.99 -18.40
C LYS A 3 6.82 -9.04 -17.75
N THR A 4 6.38 -8.23 -16.79
CA THR A 4 7.30 -7.36 -16.04
C THR A 4 8.29 -8.19 -15.24
N LEU A 5 7.81 -9.22 -14.56
CA LEU A 5 8.69 -10.14 -13.81
C LEU A 5 9.62 -10.93 -14.73
N GLU A 6 9.14 -11.38 -15.89
CA GLU A 6 10.01 -12.02 -16.91
C GLU A 6 11.15 -11.09 -17.31
N HIS A 7 10.86 -9.83 -17.66
CA HIS A 7 11.89 -8.86 -18.03
C HIS A 7 12.84 -8.55 -16.86
N LEU A 8 12.34 -8.46 -15.62
CA LEU A 8 13.20 -8.25 -14.45
C LEU A 8 14.15 -9.43 -14.25
N GLY A 9 13.64 -10.67 -14.41
CA GLY A 9 14.47 -11.87 -14.32
C GLY A 9 15.50 -11.97 -15.45
N GLU A 10 15.19 -11.54 -16.66
CA GLU A 10 16.13 -11.47 -17.79
C GLU A 10 17.24 -10.44 -17.53
N GLU A 11 16.99 -9.40 -16.73
CA GLU A 11 17.96 -8.38 -16.32
C GLU A 11 18.62 -8.67 -14.94
N ASP A 12 18.49 -9.88 -14.43
CA ASP A 12 19.11 -10.35 -13.17
C ASP A 12 18.64 -9.57 -11.93
N ILE A 13 17.36 -9.15 -11.92
CA ILE A 13 16.73 -8.46 -10.80
C ILE A 13 15.89 -9.45 -10.01
N HIS A 14 16.34 -9.81 -8.80
CA HIS A 14 15.79 -10.89 -7.98
C HIS A 14 14.95 -10.44 -6.78
N LEU A 15 14.64 -9.15 -6.64
CA LEU A 15 13.82 -8.65 -5.54
C LEU A 15 12.86 -7.56 -6.03
N VAL A 16 11.57 -7.75 -5.75
CA VAL A 16 10.52 -6.80 -6.08
C VAL A 16 9.75 -6.42 -4.82
N CYS A 17 9.90 -5.18 -4.36
CA CYS A 17 9.02 -4.61 -3.35
C CYS A 17 7.74 -4.10 -4.02
N TYR A 18 6.57 -4.42 -3.46
CA TYR A 18 5.29 -4.02 -4.02
C TYR A 18 4.26 -3.69 -2.93
N ASN A 19 3.28 -2.85 -3.27
CA ASN A 19 2.12 -2.53 -2.44
C ASN A 19 0.85 -3.21 -3.00
N PHE A 20 -0.12 -3.48 -2.11
CA PHE A 20 -1.42 -4.01 -2.51
C PHE A 20 -2.57 -3.17 -1.94
N MET A 21 -2.41 -1.86 -1.97
CA MET A 21 -3.35 -0.88 -1.44
C MET A 21 -4.38 -0.46 -2.49
N PRO A 22 -5.69 -0.56 -2.19
CA PRO A 22 -6.74 -0.11 -3.10
C PRO A 22 -6.70 1.40 -3.32
N VAL A 23 -6.79 1.83 -4.57
CA VAL A 23 -6.96 3.20 -5.04
C VAL A 23 -5.83 4.13 -4.65
N PHE A 24 -5.60 4.34 -3.36
CA PHE A 24 -4.56 5.22 -2.83
C PHE A 24 -3.38 4.42 -2.30
N ASP A 25 -2.19 4.93 -2.55
CA ASP A 25 -0.96 4.51 -1.92
C ASP A 25 -0.80 5.23 -0.56
N TRP A 26 0.38 5.68 -0.19
CA TRP A 26 0.61 6.42 1.04
C TRP A 26 -0.32 7.62 1.16
N THR A 27 -1.02 7.71 2.29
CA THR A 27 -1.95 8.81 2.52
C THR A 27 -1.39 9.75 3.57
N ARG A 28 -1.26 11.03 3.22
CA ARG A 28 -0.84 12.10 4.12
C ARG A 28 -1.78 13.29 3.95
N THR A 29 -1.98 14.03 5.03
CA THR A 29 -2.80 15.24 5.04
C THR A 29 -1.95 16.52 4.96
N GLU A 30 -0.67 16.42 5.31
CA GLU A 30 0.29 17.52 5.22
C GLU A 30 1.63 16.97 4.74
N LEU A 31 2.22 17.59 3.71
CA LEU A 31 3.50 17.17 3.14
C LEU A 31 4.70 17.88 3.77
N ALA A 32 4.49 18.96 4.50
CA ALA A 32 5.53 19.79 5.06
C ALA A 32 5.12 20.41 6.40
N ARG A 33 4.61 19.59 7.34
CA ARG A 33 4.32 20.08 8.69
C ARG A 33 5.61 20.52 9.38
N VAL A 34 5.65 21.78 9.79
CA VAL A 34 6.81 22.34 10.50
C VAL A 34 6.80 21.86 11.95
N ARG A 35 7.94 21.35 12.41
CA ARG A 35 8.19 20.95 13.80
C ARG A 35 8.77 22.10 14.62
N PRO A 36 8.77 22.01 15.97
CA PRO A 36 9.35 23.05 16.84
C PRO A 36 10.84 23.35 16.58
N ASP A 37 11.59 22.37 16.04
CA ASP A 37 13.00 22.53 15.68
C ASP A 37 13.22 23.14 14.28
N GLY A 38 12.14 23.51 13.57
CA GLY A 38 12.17 24.07 12.23
C GLY A 38 12.26 23.04 11.10
N SER A 39 12.43 21.76 11.41
CA SER A 39 12.36 20.68 10.40
C SER A 39 10.95 20.47 9.88
N THR A 40 10.81 19.87 8.71
CA THR A 40 9.51 19.50 8.14
C THR A 40 9.32 17.99 8.10
N VAL A 41 8.10 17.53 8.29
CA VAL A 41 7.72 16.12 8.23
C VAL A 41 6.43 15.91 7.47
N LEU A 42 6.26 14.74 6.87
CA LEU A 42 4.97 14.25 6.42
C LEU A 42 4.08 13.99 7.64
N ALA A 43 2.81 14.36 7.58
CA ALA A 43 1.87 14.13 8.66
C ALA A 43 0.52 13.62 8.18
N TYR A 44 -0.14 12.84 9.03
CA TYR A 44 -1.48 12.32 8.83
C TYR A 44 -2.40 12.80 9.96
N SER A 45 -3.60 13.22 9.61
CA SER A 45 -4.65 13.61 10.56
C SER A 45 -5.95 12.92 10.20
N GLN A 46 -6.41 12.00 11.04
CA GLN A 46 -7.70 11.33 10.84
C GLN A 46 -8.85 12.32 10.75
N LYS A 47 -8.85 13.34 11.62
CA LYS A 47 -9.87 14.41 11.58
C LYS A 47 -9.92 15.13 10.22
N THR A 48 -8.78 15.34 9.60
CA THR A 48 -8.73 15.95 8.26
C THR A 48 -9.28 14.98 7.22
N ILE A 49 -8.87 13.71 7.27
CA ILE A 49 -9.38 12.66 6.37
C ILE A 49 -10.91 12.54 6.47
N ASP A 50 -11.46 12.50 7.69
CA ASP A 50 -12.91 12.39 7.93
C ASP A 50 -13.71 13.59 7.40
N SER A 51 -13.06 14.75 7.23
CA SER A 51 -13.67 15.95 6.67
C SER A 51 -13.62 16.03 5.14
N ILE A 52 -12.84 15.16 4.50
CA ILE A 52 -12.64 15.15 3.05
C ILE A 52 -13.71 14.26 2.40
N ASP A 53 -14.41 14.79 1.43
CA ASP A 53 -15.20 14.00 0.49
C ASP A 53 -14.24 13.48 -0.62
N PRO A 54 -13.93 12.17 -0.66
CA PRO A 54 -12.96 11.64 -1.63
C PRO A 54 -13.40 11.88 -3.08
N MET A 55 -14.70 12.08 -3.33
CA MET A 55 -15.22 12.37 -4.66
C MET A 55 -14.96 13.83 -5.12
N LYS A 56 -14.58 14.70 -4.17
CA LYS A 56 -14.26 16.12 -4.42
C LYS A 56 -12.79 16.45 -4.21
N MET A 57 -11.97 15.42 -3.89
CA MET A 57 -10.54 15.64 -3.58
C MET A 57 -9.77 16.31 -4.70
N PHE A 58 -10.14 16.05 -5.96
CA PHE A 58 -9.46 16.64 -7.10
C PHE A 58 -9.46 18.18 -7.07
N ASP A 59 -10.54 18.77 -6.59
CA ASP A 59 -10.70 20.22 -6.55
C ASP A 59 -9.87 20.89 -5.42
N SER A 60 -9.48 20.12 -4.39
CA SER A 60 -8.80 20.63 -3.20
C SER A 60 -7.28 20.39 -3.16
N ILE A 61 -6.79 19.37 -3.83
CA ILE A 61 -5.36 18.95 -3.73
C ILE A 61 -4.46 19.68 -4.72
N SER A 62 -5.01 20.26 -5.78
CA SER A 62 -4.21 20.93 -6.82
C SER A 62 -3.46 22.19 -6.34
N GLY A 63 -3.71 22.70 -5.12
CA GLY A 63 -3.15 23.93 -4.61
C GLY A 63 -1.96 23.81 -3.63
N ASP A 64 -1.86 22.72 -2.86
CA ASP A 64 -1.01 22.70 -1.66
C ASP A 64 0.23 21.79 -1.71
N SER A 65 0.51 21.15 -2.83
CA SER A 65 1.56 20.10 -2.88
C SER A 65 2.97 20.59 -3.21
N ASN A 66 3.21 21.90 -3.36
CA ASN A 66 4.52 22.43 -3.79
C ASN A 66 5.13 21.70 -5.02
N GLY A 67 4.29 21.15 -5.90
CA GLY A 67 4.73 20.40 -7.08
C GLY A 67 5.09 18.93 -6.81
N PHE A 68 4.93 18.43 -5.59
CA PHE A 68 5.10 17.01 -5.28
C PHE A 68 3.77 16.26 -5.43
N VAL A 69 3.83 15.11 -6.08
CA VAL A 69 2.70 14.18 -6.20
C VAL A 69 3.07 12.91 -5.47
N LEU A 70 2.23 12.51 -4.50
CA LEU A 70 2.40 11.22 -3.83
C LEU A 70 1.98 10.08 -4.78
N PRO A 71 2.62 8.90 -4.67
CA PRO A 71 2.16 7.71 -5.40
C PRO A 71 0.68 7.43 -5.14
N GLY A 72 -0.08 7.19 -6.21
CA GLY A 72 -1.53 6.99 -6.14
C GLY A 72 -2.37 8.27 -6.21
N TRP A 73 -1.72 9.44 -6.24
CA TRP A 73 -2.36 10.76 -6.29
C TRP A 73 -2.07 11.49 -7.61
N GLU A 74 -1.64 10.77 -8.62
CA GLU A 74 -1.37 11.32 -9.94
C GLU A 74 -2.65 11.91 -10.57
N PRO A 75 -2.58 13.03 -11.32
CA PRO A 75 -3.75 13.71 -11.88
C PRO A 75 -4.65 12.80 -12.71
N GLU A 76 -4.07 11.91 -13.52
CA GLU A 76 -4.85 10.97 -14.34
C GLU A 76 -5.61 9.95 -13.48
N ARG A 77 -5.03 9.53 -12.36
CA ARG A 77 -5.66 8.61 -11.41
C ARG A 77 -6.79 9.30 -10.65
N MET A 78 -6.56 10.54 -10.23
CA MET A 78 -7.58 11.36 -9.55
C MET A 78 -8.77 11.67 -10.48
N ALA A 79 -8.54 11.87 -11.76
CA ALA A 79 -9.62 12.05 -12.74
C ALA A 79 -10.56 10.83 -12.84
N ARG A 80 -10.05 9.62 -12.50
CA ARG A 80 -10.80 8.37 -12.52
C ARG A 80 -11.28 7.91 -11.13
N ILE A 81 -11.18 8.76 -10.12
CA ILE A 81 -11.43 8.35 -8.73
C ILE A 81 -12.83 7.77 -8.51
N LYS A 82 -13.85 8.33 -9.17
CA LYS A 82 -15.23 7.84 -9.08
C LYS A 82 -15.37 6.41 -9.62
N GLU A 83 -14.74 6.14 -10.77
CA GLU A 83 -14.70 4.80 -11.36
C GLU A 83 -13.99 3.82 -10.42
N LEU A 84 -12.87 4.23 -9.83
CA LEU A 84 -12.10 3.39 -8.91
C LEU A 84 -12.90 3.08 -7.64
N PHE A 85 -13.57 4.05 -7.04
CA PHE A 85 -14.44 3.81 -5.87
C PHE A 85 -15.59 2.87 -6.20
N GLU A 86 -16.20 3.01 -7.39
CA GLU A 86 -17.26 2.12 -7.82
C GLU A 86 -16.79 0.67 -7.99
N LEU A 87 -15.54 0.48 -8.51
CA LEU A 87 -14.93 -0.85 -8.64
C LEU A 87 -14.66 -1.50 -7.26
N TYR A 88 -14.41 -0.71 -6.23
CA TYR A 88 -14.07 -1.21 -4.89
C TYR A 88 -15.22 -1.17 -3.90
N LYS A 89 -16.42 -0.68 -4.27
CA LYS A 89 -17.56 -0.52 -3.35
C LYS A 89 -17.99 -1.79 -2.62
N ASP A 90 -17.83 -2.95 -3.27
CA ASP A 90 -18.19 -4.27 -2.73
C ASP A 90 -16.96 -5.10 -2.35
N VAL A 91 -15.79 -4.44 -2.19
CA VAL A 91 -14.54 -5.09 -1.80
C VAL A 91 -14.27 -4.81 -0.33
N ASP A 92 -14.49 -5.81 0.50
CA ASP A 92 -14.08 -5.86 1.90
C ASP A 92 -12.69 -6.48 2.07
N ASP A 93 -12.23 -6.63 3.32
CA ASP A 93 -10.93 -7.24 3.64
C ASP A 93 -10.82 -8.67 3.11
N GLU A 94 -11.89 -9.48 3.22
CA GLU A 94 -11.90 -10.87 2.78
C GLU A 94 -11.73 -10.98 1.25
N LYS A 95 -12.44 -10.14 0.53
CA LYS A 95 -12.34 -10.10 -0.93
C LYS A 95 -10.99 -9.53 -1.39
N LEU A 96 -10.43 -8.57 -0.65
CA LEU A 96 -9.10 -8.05 -0.94
C LEU A 96 -8.02 -9.11 -0.69
N PHE A 97 -8.12 -9.90 0.38
CA PHE A 97 -7.27 -11.07 0.61
C PHE A 97 -7.41 -12.11 -0.51
N ALA A 98 -8.62 -12.40 -0.95
CA ALA A 98 -8.85 -13.33 -2.07
C ALA A 98 -8.20 -12.81 -3.38
N ASN A 99 -8.28 -11.51 -3.63
CA ASN A 99 -7.63 -10.89 -4.78
C ASN A 99 -6.09 -10.95 -4.67
N LEU A 100 -5.53 -10.74 -3.47
CA LEU A 100 -4.09 -10.88 -3.24
C LEU A 100 -3.63 -12.32 -3.46
N LYS A 101 -4.39 -13.29 -2.95
CA LYS A 101 -4.11 -14.71 -3.19
C LYS A 101 -4.08 -15.04 -4.67
N TYR A 102 -5.11 -14.63 -5.41
CA TYR A 102 -5.17 -14.84 -6.86
C TYR A 102 -3.96 -14.22 -7.58
N PHE A 103 -3.56 -13.01 -7.18
CA PHE A 103 -2.38 -12.35 -7.73
C PHE A 103 -1.12 -13.16 -7.45
N LEU A 104 -0.89 -13.57 -6.21
CA LEU A 104 0.29 -14.33 -5.81
C LEU A 104 0.36 -15.69 -6.54
N GLU A 105 -0.74 -16.45 -6.56
CA GLU A 105 -0.81 -17.73 -7.28
C GLU A 105 -0.48 -17.58 -8.77
N ALA A 106 -0.89 -16.47 -9.38
CA ALA A 106 -0.63 -16.21 -10.79
C ALA A 106 0.84 -15.86 -11.10
N ILE A 107 1.56 -15.23 -10.16
CA ILE A 107 2.93 -14.76 -10.39
C ILE A 107 4.00 -15.73 -9.87
N MET A 108 3.71 -16.56 -8.87
CA MET A 108 4.71 -17.46 -8.27
C MET A 108 5.42 -18.36 -9.30
N PRO A 109 4.76 -18.93 -10.32
CA PRO A 109 5.48 -19.73 -11.34
C PRO A 109 6.58 -18.96 -12.09
N VAL A 110 6.40 -17.65 -12.26
CA VAL A 110 7.44 -16.80 -12.87
C VAL A 110 8.52 -16.46 -11.86
N CYS A 111 8.15 -16.21 -10.61
CA CYS A 111 9.10 -16.02 -9.52
C CYS A 111 10.01 -17.25 -9.33
N ASP A 112 9.43 -18.46 -9.32
CA ASP A 112 10.19 -19.72 -9.26
C ASP A 112 11.16 -19.87 -10.43
N LYS A 113 10.73 -19.51 -11.64
CA LYS A 113 11.55 -19.63 -12.87
C LYS A 113 12.77 -18.72 -12.87
N TYR A 114 12.61 -17.49 -12.36
CA TYR A 114 13.64 -16.45 -12.43
C TYR A 114 14.28 -16.11 -11.09
N ASP A 115 13.99 -16.89 -10.03
CA ASP A 115 14.49 -16.66 -8.66
C ASP A 115 14.19 -15.23 -8.16
N ILE A 116 12.93 -14.78 -8.33
CA ILE A 116 12.51 -13.44 -7.94
C ILE A 116 11.72 -13.48 -6.63
N ASN A 117 12.23 -12.82 -5.60
CA ASN A 117 11.54 -12.66 -4.32
C ASN A 117 10.57 -11.47 -4.38
N MET A 118 9.30 -11.75 -4.13
CA MET A 118 8.25 -10.74 -3.98
C MET A 118 8.16 -10.32 -2.53
N ALA A 119 8.32 -9.03 -2.25
CA ALA A 119 8.33 -8.49 -0.89
C ALA A 119 7.20 -7.47 -0.72
N ILE A 120 6.07 -7.90 -0.13
CA ILE A 120 4.94 -6.99 0.09
C ILE A 120 5.29 -5.94 1.15
N HIS A 121 5.07 -4.68 0.81
CA HIS A 121 5.22 -3.57 1.75
C HIS A 121 3.93 -3.39 2.56
N PRO A 122 3.98 -3.10 3.87
CA PRO A 122 2.79 -2.84 4.66
C PRO A 122 2.03 -1.61 4.19
N ASP A 123 0.74 -1.62 4.47
CA ASP A 123 -0.14 -0.49 4.15
C ASP A 123 0.22 0.72 5.03
N ASP A 124 0.13 1.92 4.46
CA ASP A 124 0.45 3.16 5.15
C ASP A 124 -0.61 4.24 4.86
N PRO A 125 -1.38 4.63 5.87
CA PRO A 125 -1.37 4.15 7.25
C PRO A 125 -1.88 2.71 7.38
N ALA A 126 -1.55 2.05 8.51
CA ALA A 126 -1.92 0.67 8.81
C ALA A 126 -3.38 0.55 9.29
N TRP A 127 -4.32 1.14 8.56
CA TRP A 127 -5.79 1.06 8.74
C TRP A 127 -6.51 1.51 7.46
N SER A 128 -7.80 1.20 7.37
CA SER A 128 -8.67 1.58 6.23
C SER A 128 -8.77 3.09 6.07
N VAL A 129 -8.74 3.57 4.83
CA VAL A 129 -8.80 5.00 4.49
C VAL A 129 -9.93 5.22 3.48
N PHE A 130 -10.79 6.20 3.71
CA PHE A 130 -11.95 6.52 2.87
C PHE A 130 -12.90 5.33 2.65
N GLY A 131 -13.00 4.42 3.63
CA GLY A 131 -13.80 3.19 3.50
C GLY A 131 -13.19 2.10 2.63
N LEU A 132 -12.01 2.31 2.07
CA LEU A 132 -11.27 1.30 1.31
C LEU A 132 -10.49 0.39 2.27
N PRO A 133 -10.52 -0.94 2.06
CA PRO A 133 -9.84 -1.87 2.95
C PRO A 133 -8.32 -1.76 2.87
N ARG A 134 -7.65 -2.04 3.99
CA ARG A 134 -6.19 -2.19 4.10
C ARG A 134 -5.92 -3.50 4.83
N ILE A 135 -5.09 -4.36 4.28
CA ILE A 135 -4.94 -5.75 4.78
C ILE A 135 -3.54 -6.11 5.26
N ILE A 136 -2.52 -5.35 4.93
CA ILE A 136 -1.14 -5.59 5.42
C ILE A 136 -0.84 -4.59 6.54
N ILE A 137 -1.54 -4.74 7.66
CA ILE A 137 -1.64 -3.71 8.72
C ILE A 137 -1.16 -4.16 10.10
N ASN A 138 -1.07 -5.48 10.35
CA ASN A 138 -0.71 -6.04 11.66
C ASN A 138 -0.16 -7.47 11.52
N LEU A 139 0.33 -8.04 12.64
CA LEU A 139 0.89 -9.39 12.64
C LEU A 139 -0.08 -10.49 12.20
N PRO A 140 -1.34 -10.57 12.67
CA PRO A 140 -2.28 -11.61 12.21
C PRO A 140 -2.50 -11.59 10.70
N ASN A 141 -2.65 -10.40 10.12
CA ASN A 141 -2.85 -10.24 8.69
C ASN A 141 -1.59 -10.61 7.89
N LEU A 142 -0.40 -10.27 8.42
CA LEU A 142 0.87 -10.65 7.83
C LEU A 142 1.04 -12.17 7.83
N GLN A 143 0.77 -12.84 8.95
CA GLN A 143 0.80 -14.30 9.06
C GLN A 143 -0.20 -14.96 8.10
N ARG A 144 -1.39 -14.40 7.96
CA ARG A 144 -2.39 -14.83 6.98
C ARG A 144 -1.85 -14.74 5.56
N MET A 145 -1.27 -13.61 5.19
CA MET A 145 -0.68 -13.40 3.86
C MET A 145 0.42 -14.41 3.57
N MET A 146 1.34 -14.61 4.50
CA MET A 146 2.44 -15.59 4.34
C MET A 146 1.94 -17.02 4.18
N SER A 147 0.85 -17.39 4.89
CA SER A 147 0.30 -18.76 4.85
C SER A 147 -0.61 -19.04 3.65
N MET A 148 -1.06 -17.98 2.92
CA MET A 148 -2.04 -18.14 1.83
C MET A 148 -1.43 -18.76 0.57
N VAL A 149 -0.13 -18.55 0.33
CA VAL A 149 0.64 -19.15 -0.75
C VAL A 149 1.98 -19.58 -0.18
N ASP A 150 2.13 -20.89 0.03
CA ASP A 150 3.36 -21.51 0.55
C ASP A 150 4.41 -21.58 -0.57
N ASN A 151 5.17 -20.51 -0.71
CA ASN A 151 6.22 -20.40 -1.72
C ASN A 151 7.38 -19.57 -1.15
N PRO A 152 8.65 -19.99 -1.32
CA PRO A 152 9.83 -19.29 -0.78
C PRO A 152 10.00 -17.87 -1.35
N HIS A 153 9.42 -17.59 -2.51
CA HIS A 153 9.44 -16.26 -3.13
C HIS A 153 8.32 -15.32 -2.67
N ASN A 154 7.40 -15.81 -1.81
CA ASN A 154 6.37 -14.98 -1.17
C ASN A 154 6.90 -14.44 0.16
N GLY A 155 7.24 -13.17 0.21
CA GLY A 155 7.90 -12.54 1.34
C GLY A 155 7.38 -11.15 1.68
N VAL A 156 8.05 -10.48 2.61
CA VAL A 156 7.66 -9.17 3.14
C VAL A 156 8.81 -8.18 3.14
N THR A 157 8.46 -6.91 2.92
CA THR A 157 9.28 -5.77 3.30
C THR A 157 8.84 -5.31 4.68
N PHE A 158 9.66 -5.52 5.71
CA PHE A 158 9.31 -5.07 7.06
C PHE A 158 9.59 -3.58 7.20
N CYS A 159 8.57 -2.74 6.99
CA CYS A 159 8.65 -1.29 7.20
C CYS A 159 8.15 -0.92 8.59
N SER A 160 9.06 -0.65 9.52
CA SER A 160 8.72 -0.24 10.89
C SER A 160 7.99 1.12 10.93
N GLY A 161 8.24 1.99 9.96
CA GLY A 161 7.55 3.28 9.85
C GLY A 161 6.05 3.10 9.56
N SER A 162 5.71 2.25 8.59
CA SER A 162 4.32 2.00 8.20
C SER A 162 3.56 1.20 9.25
N TYR A 163 4.11 0.06 9.72
CA TYR A 163 3.48 -0.69 10.82
C TYR A 163 3.36 0.11 12.11
N GLY A 164 4.36 0.99 12.40
CA GLY A 164 4.38 1.84 13.59
C GLY A 164 3.39 3.00 13.56
N THR A 165 2.68 3.24 12.45
CA THR A 165 1.53 4.16 12.44
C THR A 165 0.40 3.65 13.32
N ASN A 166 0.25 2.33 13.45
CA ASN A 166 -0.68 1.72 14.39
C ASN A 166 0.03 1.43 15.73
N PRO A 167 -0.33 2.15 16.82
CA PRO A 167 0.31 1.99 18.13
C PRO A 167 0.06 0.63 18.79
N ASP A 168 -0.92 -0.15 18.30
CA ASP A 168 -1.22 -1.48 18.83
C ASP A 168 -0.28 -2.56 18.24
N ASN A 169 0.55 -2.23 17.26
CA ASN A 169 1.52 -3.14 16.69
C ASN A 169 2.77 -3.28 17.59
N ASP A 170 3.03 -4.48 18.10
CA ASP A 170 4.30 -4.84 18.74
C ASP A 170 5.38 -5.12 17.68
N LEU A 171 6.04 -4.07 17.19
CA LEU A 171 7.06 -4.17 16.14
C LEU A 171 8.21 -5.14 16.50
N PRO A 172 8.78 -5.14 17.74
CA PRO A 172 9.76 -6.13 18.13
C PRO A 172 9.25 -7.57 18.09
N GLY A 173 7.97 -7.79 18.47
CA GLY A 173 7.32 -9.10 18.40
C GLY A 173 7.05 -9.54 16.96
N MET A 174 6.74 -8.63 16.06
CA MET A 174 6.50 -8.93 14.64
C MET A 174 7.76 -9.39 13.89
N ILE A 175 8.96 -9.02 14.37
CA ILE A 175 10.24 -9.41 13.75
C ILE A 175 10.68 -10.82 14.18
N ARG A 176 10.19 -11.33 15.31
CA ARG A 176 10.53 -12.65 15.88
C ARG A 176 9.69 -13.76 15.30
#